data_86930f347daaafbec474b1d36361585c
#
_entry.id   86930f347daaafbec474b1d36361585c
#
_cell.length_a   1.000
_cell.length_b   1.000
_cell.length_c   1.000
_cell.angle_alpha   90.00
_cell.angle_beta   90.00
_cell.angle_gamma   90.00
#
_symmetry.space_group_name_H-M   'P 1'
#
loop_
_entity.id
_entity.type
_entity.pdbx_description
1 polymer ?
#
loop_
_entity_poly.entity_id
_entity_poly.type
_entity_poly.pdbx_seq_one_letter_code
_entity_poly.pdbx_strand_id
1 'polypeptide(L)'
;MQGASGTATRLAEAERSSSSLSSEGEPLLAVRDVVVRFGGIVALDGVSFDLPSGKILGLIGPNGAGKTTLFNCLSRLYTPVSGDVRFEGTSILDRAPHRIAEIGIGRTFQNLALFKGLTVLDNVLVGGHTRTKSDFFSDALGLPGVRRQDQDLTRSAGEIIDYLGLGEVARRPVTGLPFGTQKRVELARALVMRPKLLLLDEPAGGLNHEEVADLGRLIRQIRDDHGITVLLVEHHMGLVMSVSDTVVALDFGRKICEGPPSAVQQDPAVIAAYLGTAKK
;
A
#
# COMPACT_ATOMS: atom_id res chain seq x y z
N MET A 1 60.12 10.44 16.78
CA MET A 1 58.83 10.09 17.42
C MET A 1 57.75 11.05 16.89
N GLN A 2 57.24 10.79 15.72
CA GLN A 2 56.06 11.50 15.15
C GLN A 2 55.38 10.49 14.19
N GLY A 3 54.26 9.94 14.57
CA GLY A 3 53.60 8.96 13.69
C GLY A 3 52.33 8.30 14.25
N ALA A 4 51.75 8.77 15.39
CA ALA A 4 50.60 8.08 16.01
C ALA A 4 49.31 8.92 16.05
N SER A 5 49.29 10.18 15.60
CA SER A 5 48.12 11.07 15.75
C SER A 5 47.13 11.05 14.56
N GLY A 6 47.54 10.57 13.38
CA GLY A 6 46.70 10.67 12.17
C GLY A 6 45.69 9.53 11.97
N THR A 7 45.90 8.38 12.65
CA THR A 7 45.02 7.21 12.47
C THR A 7 43.80 7.26 13.35
N ALA A 8 43.92 7.81 14.57
CA ALA A 8 42.79 7.94 15.49
C ALA A 8 41.74 8.97 15.03
N THR A 9 42.18 10.06 14.37
CA THR A 9 41.28 11.10 13.84
C THR A 9 40.46 10.59 12.65
N ARG A 10 41.06 9.76 11.77
CA ARG A 10 40.35 9.17 10.60
C ARG A 10 39.31 8.10 11.02
N LEU A 11 39.57 7.33 12.08
CA LEU A 11 38.62 6.38 12.62
C LEU A 11 37.42 7.08 13.28
N ALA A 12 37.68 8.16 14.03
CA ALA A 12 36.63 8.97 14.66
C ALA A 12 35.75 9.75 13.63
N GLU A 13 36.32 10.15 12.48
CA GLU A 13 35.56 10.75 11.39
C GLU A 13 34.74 9.71 10.62
N ALA A 14 35.24 8.50 10.44
CA ALA A 14 34.50 7.39 9.83
C ALA A 14 33.32 6.93 10.72
N GLU A 15 33.51 6.89 12.03
CA GLU A 15 32.44 6.59 13.00
C GLU A 15 31.39 7.70 13.10
N ARG A 16 31.77 8.96 12.93
CA ARG A 16 30.83 10.11 12.87
C ARG A 16 30.05 10.15 11.56
N SER A 17 30.62 9.70 10.45
CA SER A 17 29.91 9.58 9.16
C SER A 17 28.89 8.44 9.16
N SER A 18 29.09 7.38 9.95
CA SER A 18 28.14 6.28 10.08
C SER A 18 27.00 6.58 11.09
N SER A 19 27.19 7.55 11.99
CA SER A 19 26.17 7.93 12.99
C SER A 19 25.22 9.05 12.53
N SER A 20 25.44 9.64 11.35
CA SER A 20 24.56 10.68 10.79
C SER A 20 23.43 10.16 9.89
N LEU A 21 23.27 8.82 9.77
CA LEU A 21 22.20 8.16 9.00
C LEU A 21 21.05 7.60 9.84
N SER A 22 20.95 7.94 11.14
CA SER A 22 19.92 7.39 12.03
C SER A 22 19.16 8.45 12.81
N SER A 23 18.43 9.33 12.09
CA SER A 23 17.34 10.12 12.67
C SER A 23 16.05 10.01 11.87
N GLU A 24 15.87 8.95 11.06
CA GLU A 24 14.57 8.56 10.54
C GLU A 24 13.88 7.72 11.61
N GLY A 25 12.70 8.18 12.06
CA GLY A 25 11.87 7.46 13.03
C GLY A 25 11.54 6.04 12.55
N GLU A 26 11.08 5.18 13.47
CA GLU A 26 10.67 3.81 13.14
C GLU A 26 9.74 3.79 11.91
N PRO A 27 9.98 2.91 10.89
CA PRO A 27 9.17 2.88 9.69
C PRO A 27 7.72 2.49 10.02
N LEU A 28 6.76 3.06 9.29
CA LEU A 28 5.35 2.70 9.45
C LEU A 28 5.11 1.22 9.15
N LEU A 29 5.74 0.72 8.08
CA LEU A 29 5.73 -0.70 7.70
C LEU A 29 7.16 -1.20 7.58
N ALA A 30 7.49 -2.28 8.29
CA ALA A 30 8.74 -2.99 8.17
C ALA A 30 8.49 -4.46 7.78
N VAL A 31 9.10 -4.88 6.68
CA VAL A 31 9.10 -6.27 6.21
C VAL A 31 10.49 -6.84 6.47
N ARG A 32 10.57 -7.99 7.15
CA ARG A 32 11.84 -8.58 7.62
C ARG A 32 11.91 -10.04 7.23
N ASP A 33 12.81 -10.39 6.33
CA ASP A 33 13.18 -11.74 5.89
C ASP A 33 11.98 -12.66 5.62
N VAL A 34 10.95 -12.10 4.98
CA VAL A 34 9.68 -12.79 4.72
C VAL A 34 9.87 -13.90 3.71
N VAL A 35 9.56 -15.12 4.12
CA VAL A 35 9.60 -16.34 3.28
C VAL A 35 8.21 -16.93 3.18
N VAL A 36 7.76 -17.18 1.94
CA VAL A 36 6.49 -17.85 1.65
C VAL A 36 6.71 -19.02 0.70
N ARG A 37 6.12 -20.16 1.05
CA ARG A 37 6.21 -21.39 0.25
C ARG A 37 4.81 -21.96 0.01
N PHE A 38 4.57 -22.43 -1.19
CA PHE A 38 3.37 -23.16 -1.57
C PHE A 38 3.79 -24.53 -2.10
N GLY A 39 3.62 -25.58 -1.28
CA GLY A 39 4.18 -26.90 -1.59
C GLY A 39 5.70 -26.81 -1.82
N GLY A 40 6.17 -27.20 -3.00
CA GLY A 40 7.59 -27.14 -3.37
C GLY A 40 8.06 -25.80 -3.95
N ILE A 41 7.16 -24.81 -4.14
CA ILE A 41 7.48 -23.53 -4.80
C ILE A 41 7.78 -22.47 -3.71
N VAL A 42 8.92 -21.80 -3.83
CA VAL A 42 9.27 -20.63 -3.00
C VAL A 42 8.73 -19.39 -3.71
N ALA A 43 7.69 -18.76 -3.14
CA ALA A 43 7.06 -17.59 -3.72
C ALA A 43 7.69 -16.28 -3.22
N LEU A 44 8.18 -16.26 -1.97
CA LEU A 44 9.04 -15.21 -1.42
C LEU A 44 10.21 -15.86 -0.70
N ASP A 45 11.40 -15.30 -0.84
CA ASP A 45 12.65 -15.85 -0.33
C ASP A 45 13.49 -14.76 0.37
N GLY A 46 13.13 -14.43 1.60
CA GLY A 46 13.84 -13.47 2.44
C GLY A 46 13.63 -12.02 2.05
N VAL A 47 12.42 -11.62 1.68
CA VAL A 47 12.13 -10.23 1.29
C VAL A 47 12.15 -9.32 2.52
N SER A 48 12.94 -8.23 2.43
CA SER A 48 13.08 -7.23 3.48
C SER A 48 13.09 -5.82 2.88
N PHE A 49 12.29 -4.89 3.42
CA PHE A 49 12.31 -3.45 3.11
C PHE A 49 11.58 -2.66 4.19
N ASP A 50 11.78 -1.34 4.16
CA ASP A 50 11.12 -0.37 5.02
C ASP A 50 10.28 0.61 4.23
N LEU A 51 9.13 0.99 4.81
CA LEU A 51 8.29 2.06 4.28
C LEU A 51 8.02 3.09 5.39
N PRO A 52 8.71 4.25 5.34
CA PRO A 52 8.49 5.34 6.28
C PRO A 52 7.09 5.94 6.15
N SER A 53 6.59 6.56 7.24
CA SER A 53 5.30 7.25 7.24
C SER A 53 5.26 8.38 6.20
N GLY A 54 4.12 8.56 5.53
CA GLY A 54 3.88 9.61 4.55
C GLY A 54 4.66 9.46 3.23
N LYS A 55 5.22 8.27 2.95
CA LYS A 55 5.95 7.96 1.73
C LYS A 55 5.14 7.05 0.80
N ILE A 56 5.46 7.11 -0.49
CA ILE A 56 4.94 6.20 -1.50
C ILE A 56 6.06 5.23 -1.90
N LEU A 57 5.86 3.93 -1.66
CA LEU A 57 6.75 2.88 -2.13
C LEU A 57 6.11 2.14 -3.30
N GLY A 58 6.82 2.10 -4.42
CA GLY A 58 6.46 1.30 -5.58
C GLY A 58 7.09 -0.10 -5.49
N LEU A 59 6.27 -1.14 -5.65
CA LEU A 59 6.73 -2.52 -5.72
C LEU A 59 6.59 -3.03 -7.14
N ILE A 60 7.70 -3.30 -7.80
CA ILE A 60 7.76 -3.72 -9.20
C ILE A 60 8.37 -5.12 -9.35
N GLY A 61 8.25 -5.68 -10.54
CA GLY A 61 8.83 -6.97 -10.91
C GLY A 61 8.01 -7.67 -11.98
N PRO A 62 8.58 -8.64 -12.70
CA PRO A 62 7.85 -9.41 -13.70
C PRO A 62 6.70 -10.23 -13.10
N ASN A 63 5.89 -10.84 -13.97
CA ASN A 63 4.84 -11.75 -13.54
C ASN A 63 5.47 -12.96 -12.83
N GLY A 64 4.92 -13.33 -11.67
CA GLY A 64 5.48 -14.40 -10.84
C GLY A 64 6.62 -13.95 -9.91
N ALA A 65 7.01 -12.67 -9.88
CA ALA A 65 8.07 -12.17 -8.98
C ALA A 65 7.71 -12.20 -7.49
N GLY A 66 6.44 -12.48 -7.12
CA GLY A 66 6.00 -12.57 -5.72
C GLY A 66 5.23 -11.36 -5.20
N LYS A 67 4.99 -10.32 -6.02
CA LYS A 67 4.29 -9.08 -5.62
C LYS A 67 2.95 -9.32 -4.93
N THR A 68 2.04 -10.04 -5.59
CA THR A 68 0.72 -10.39 -5.05
C THR A 68 0.81 -11.27 -3.80
N THR A 69 1.81 -12.17 -3.73
CA THR A 69 2.07 -12.99 -2.53
C THR A 69 2.43 -12.10 -1.35
N LEU A 70 3.29 -11.11 -1.54
CA LEU A 70 3.66 -10.15 -0.51
C LEU A 70 2.43 -9.34 -0.05
N PHE A 71 1.64 -8.80 -0.98
CA PHE A 71 0.39 -8.10 -0.65
C PHE A 71 -0.59 -8.96 0.17
N ASN A 72 -0.67 -10.24 -0.15
CA ASN A 72 -1.50 -11.17 0.61
C ASN A 72 -0.94 -11.44 2.02
N CYS A 73 0.38 -11.39 2.22
CA CYS A 73 0.98 -11.42 3.56
C CYS A 73 0.66 -10.16 4.36
N LEU A 74 0.77 -8.97 3.74
CA LEU A 74 0.44 -7.69 4.38
C LEU A 74 -1.05 -7.59 4.77
N SER A 75 -1.91 -8.25 4.01
CA SER A 75 -3.36 -8.34 4.31
C SER A 75 -3.71 -9.54 5.19
N ARG A 76 -2.71 -10.32 5.64
CA ARG A 76 -2.89 -11.55 6.43
C ARG A 76 -3.73 -12.64 5.75
N LEU A 77 -3.89 -12.57 4.43
CA LEU A 77 -4.50 -13.66 3.65
C LEU A 77 -3.55 -14.85 3.54
N TYR A 78 -2.23 -14.60 3.58
CA TYR A 78 -1.19 -15.62 3.66
C TYR A 78 -0.35 -15.42 4.93
N THR A 79 0.09 -16.54 5.51
CA THR A 79 1.03 -16.54 6.65
C THR A 79 2.42 -16.91 6.12
N PRO A 80 3.44 -16.07 6.32
CA PRO A 80 4.81 -16.43 5.99
C PRO A 80 5.27 -17.68 6.76
N VAL A 81 6.18 -18.46 6.17
CA VAL A 81 6.84 -19.60 6.85
C VAL A 81 7.87 -19.09 7.85
N SER A 82 8.53 -17.97 7.52
CA SER A 82 9.47 -17.28 8.41
C SER A 82 9.53 -15.80 8.06
N GLY A 83 10.20 -15.03 8.91
CA GLY A 83 10.27 -13.58 8.83
C GLY A 83 9.17 -12.91 9.62
N ASP A 84 9.10 -11.59 9.55
CA ASP A 84 8.12 -10.78 10.26
C ASP A 84 7.61 -9.61 9.40
N VAL A 85 6.39 -9.18 9.67
CA VAL A 85 5.80 -7.96 9.12
C VAL A 85 5.34 -7.10 10.29
N ARG A 86 5.94 -5.92 10.42
CA ARG A 86 5.61 -4.99 11.51
C ARG A 86 4.93 -3.76 10.96
N PHE A 87 3.87 -3.36 11.62
CA PHE A 87 3.15 -2.12 11.37
C PHE A 87 3.17 -1.30 12.66
N GLU A 88 3.68 -0.06 12.59
CA GLU A 88 3.93 0.77 13.78
C GLU A 88 4.70 0.00 14.87
N GLY A 89 5.80 -0.66 14.48
CA GLY A 89 6.64 -1.44 15.38
C GLY A 89 6.07 -2.77 15.88
N THR A 90 4.78 -3.02 15.67
CA THR A 90 4.10 -4.24 16.16
C THR A 90 3.93 -5.26 15.06
N SER A 91 4.30 -6.53 15.31
CA SER A 91 4.03 -7.62 14.36
C SER A 91 2.53 -7.75 14.09
N ILE A 92 2.18 -7.90 12.82
CA ILE A 92 0.80 -8.15 12.40
C ILE A 92 0.51 -9.63 12.21
N LEU A 93 1.51 -10.51 12.34
CA LEU A 93 1.38 -11.94 11.99
C LEU A 93 0.41 -12.70 12.91
N ASP A 94 0.22 -12.25 14.14
CA ASP A 94 -0.75 -12.84 15.08
C ASP A 94 -2.18 -12.30 14.93
N ARG A 95 -2.39 -11.33 14.00
CA ARG A 95 -3.71 -10.74 13.81
C ARG A 95 -4.54 -11.54 12.81
N ALA A 96 -5.83 -11.65 13.07
CA ALA A 96 -6.77 -12.20 12.10
C ALA A 96 -6.92 -11.26 10.88
N PRO A 97 -7.14 -11.80 9.67
CA PRO A 97 -7.25 -10.99 8.43
C PRO A 97 -8.28 -9.85 8.51
N HIS A 98 -9.45 -10.08 9.12
CA HIS A 98 -10.49 -9.06 9.26
C HIS A 98 -10.11 -7.91 10.20
N ARG A 99 -9.08 -8.08 11.05
CA ARG A 99 -8.59 -7.04 11.97
C ARG A 99 -7.50 -6.16 11.37
N ILE A 100 -7.02 -6.44 10.17
CA ILE A 100 -5.99 -5.64 9.52
C ILE A 100 -6.49 -4.23 9.20
N ALA A 101 -7.75 -4.12 8.82
CA ALA A 101 -8.40 -2.85 8.60
C ALA A 101 -8.54 -2.01 9.89
N GLU A 102 -8.75 -2.64 11.04
CA GLU A 102 -8.89 -1.97 12.34
C GLU A 102 -7.61 -1.26 12.80
N ILE A 103 -6.43 -1.75 12.37
CA ILE A 103 -5.15 -1.13 12.70
C ILE A 103 -4.74 -0.02 11.73
N GLY A 104 -5.57 0.26 10.71
CA GLY A 104 -5.33 1.35 9.77
C GLY A 104 -4.63 0.93 8.46
N ILE A 105 -4.70 -0.33 8.06
CA ILE A 105 -4.24 -0.81 6.76
C ILE A 105 -5.46 -0.97 5.85
N GLY A 106 -5.59 -0.11 4.84
CA GLY A 106 -6.59 -0.20 3.77
C GLY A 106 -6.02 -0.88 2.54
N ARG A 107 -6.86 -1.61 1.78
CA ARG A 107 -6.44 -2.25 0.52
C ARG A 107 -7.49 -2.07 -0.55
N THR A 108 -7.06 -1.75 -1.78
CA THR A 108 -7.83 -1.98 -2.99
C THR A 108 -7.52 -3.37 -3.55
N PHE A 109 -8.40 -3.91 -4.38
CA PHE A 109 -8.22 -5.23 -4.98
C PHE A 109 -7.98 -5.10 -6.48
N GLN A 110 -7.21 -6.00 -7.05
CA GLN A 110 -6.90 -6.04 -8.49
C GLN A 110 -8.19 -6.09 -9.35
N ASN A 111 -9.18 -6.86 -8.92
CA ASN A 111 -10.50 -6.88 -9.54
C ASN A 111 -11.45 -5.98 -8.74
N LEU A 112 -12.17 -5.10 -9.44
CA LEU A 112 -13.17 -4.24 -8.83
C LEU A 112 -14.13 -5.06 -7.95
N ALA A 113 -13.91 -5.00 -6.64
CA ALA A 113 -14.72 -5.72 -5.66
C ALA A 113 -15.93 -4.88 -5.21
N LEU A 114 -16.57 -4.17 -6.18
CA LEU A 114 -17.74 -3.35 -5.91
C LEU A 114 -19.02 -4.20 -5.86
N PHE A 115 -19.91 -3.82 -4.94
CA PHE A 115 -21.24 -4.41 -4.84
C PHE A 115 -22.13 -3.84 -5.94
N LYS A 116 -22.33 -4.59 -7.01
CA LYS A 116 -23.01 -4.16 -8.24
C LYS A 116 -24.44 -3.65 -8.03
N GLY A 117 -25.15 -4.17 -7.05
CA GLY A 117 -26.52 -3.77 -6.72
C GLY A 117 -26.64 -2.53 -5.84
N LEU A 118 -25.50 -1.99 -5.35
CA LEU A 118 -25.48 -0.84 -4.46
C LEU A 118 -25.12 0.45 -5.20
N THR A 119 -25.52 1.58 -4.62
CA THR A 119 -25.09 2.90 -5.08
C THR A 119 -23.62 3.16 -4.80
N VAL A 120 -23.04 4.24 -5.35
CA VAL A 120 -21.69 4.69 -5.01
C VAL A 120 -21.57 4.93 -3.50
N LEU A 121 -22.52 5.69 -2.93
CA LEU A 121 -22.54 6.00 -1.50
C LEU A 121 -22.58 4.73 -0.64
N ASP A 122 -23.46 3.78 -0.97
CA ASP A 122 -23.58 2.53 -0.21
C ASP A 122 -22.30 1.69 -0.29
N ASN A 123 -21.66 1.64 -1.48
CA ASN A 123 -20.36 0.98 -1.63
C ASN A 123 -19.29 1.60 -0.74
N VAL A 124 -19.25 2.92 -0.63
CA VAL A 124 -18.29 3.63 0.23
C VAL A 124 -18.60 3.36 1.70
N LEU A 125 -19.88 3.42 2.11
CA LEU A 125 -20.32 3.14 3.48
C LEU A 125 -19.95 1.71 3.94
N VAL A 126 -20.09 0.71 3.06
CA VAL A 126 -19.65 -0.66 3.36
C VAL A 126 -18.15 -0.70 3.71
N GLY A 127 -17.32 0.12 3.05
CA GLY A 127 -15.90 0.23 3.38
C GLY A 127 -15.66 0.69 4.83
N GLY A 128 -16.52 1.53 5.37
CA GLY A 128 -16.40 2.06 6.74
C GLY A 128 -16.94 1.15 7.85
N HIS A 129 -17.51 0.01 7.52
CA HIS A 129 -18.19 -0.86 8.51
C HIS A 129 -17.27 -1.32 9.67
N THR A 130 -15.97 -1.46 9.43
CA THR A 130 -15.04 -1.82 10.51
C THR A 130 -14.83 -0.70 11.55
N ARG A 131 -15.25 0.53 11.27
CA ARG A 131 -15.19 1.67 12.21
C ARG A 131 -16.40 1.71 13.16
N THR A 132 -17.50 1.11 12.76
CA THR A 132 -18.70 1.01 13.60
C THR A 132 -18.57 -0.25 14.47
N LYS A 133 -18.20 -0.06 15.74
CA LYS A 133 -18.20 -1.13 16.75
C LYS A 133 -19.62 -1.31 17.28
N SER A 134 -20.58 -1.66 16.44
CA SER A 134 -21.91 -1.94 16.92
C SER A 134 -22.07 -3.45 17.17
N ASP A 135 -22.38 -3.81 18.39
CA ASP A 135 -22.87 -5.15 18.70
C ASP A 135 -24.32 -5.25 18.23
N PHE A 136 -24.71 -6.43 17.74
CA PHE A 136 -26.08 -6.72 17.27
C PHE A 136 -27.18 -6.21 18.22
N PHE A 137 -26.95 -6.22 19.54
CA PHE A 137 -27.85 -5.73 20.55
C PHE A 137 -27.93 -4.18 20.60
N SER A 138 -26.83 -3.48 20.39
CA SER A 138 -26.82 -2.01 20.39
C SER A 138 -27.45 -1.43 19.11
N ASP A 139 -27.32 -2.12 17.98
CA ASP A 139 -28.00 -1.79 16.72
C ASP A 139 -29.52 -2.00 16.83
N ALA A 140 -29.95 -3.14 17.37
CA ALA A 140 -31.34 -3.47 17.54
C ALA A 140 -32.06 -2.50 18.50
N LEU A 141 -31.36 -1.93 19.48
CA LEU A 141 -31.91 -0.98 20.47
C LEU A 141 -31.83 0.48 20.03
N GLY A 142 -31.20 0.77 18.86
CA GLY A 142 -31.09 2.13 18.30
C GLY A 142 -30.46 3.14 19.24
N LEU A 143 -29.41 2.72 20.00
CA LEU A 143 -28.81 3.56 21.04
C LEU A 143 -28.24 4.86 20.46
N PRO A 144 -28.28 5.98 21.17
CA PRO A 144 -27.80 7.29 20.68
C PRO A 144 -26.34 7.27 20.20
N GLY A 145 -25.50 6.39 20.75
CA GLY A 145 -24.10 6.22 20.33
C GLY A 145 -23.96 5.64 18.93
N VAL A 146 -24.80 4.67 18.55
CA VAL A 146 -24.80 4.04 17.21
C VAL A 146 -25.20 5.05 16.15
N ARG A 147 -26.27 5.82 16.39
CA ARG A 147 -26.73 6.86 15.47
C ARG A 147 -25.68 7.94 15.21
N ARG A 148 -24.88 8.31 16.21
CA ARG A 148 -23.75 9.26 16.03
C ARG A 148 -22.65 8.67 15.18
N GLN A 149 -22.28 7.41 15.38
CA GLN A 149 -21.27 6.72 14.58
C GLN A 149 -21.70 6.61 13.12
N ASP A 150 -22.97 6.26 12.86
CA ASP A 150 -23.53 6.18 11.51
C ASP A 150 -23.54 7.56 10.82
N GLN A 151 -23.90 8.62 11.55
CA GLN A 151 -23.87 9.99 11.03
C GLN A 151 -22.43 10.44 10.71
N ASP A 152 -21.47 10.12 11.58
CA ASP A 152 -20.06 10.43 11.36
C ASP A 152 -19.49 9.66 10.18
N LEU A 153 -19.85 8.39 10.02
CA LEU A 153 -19.47 7.59 8.85
C LEU A 153 -20.07 8.14 7.56
N THR A 154 -21.37 8.48 7.59
CA THR A 154 -22.06 9.06 6.43
C THR A 154 -21.44 10.40 6.01
N ARG A 155 -21.08 11.25 6.97
CA ARG A 155 -20.38 12.50 6.71
C ARG A 155 -19.01 12.24 6.09
N SER A 156 -18.21 11.35 6.68
CA SER A 156 -16.89 10.99 6.15
C SER A 156 -16.99 10.39 4.74
N ALA A 157 -18.03 9.58 4.47
CA ALA A 157 -18.27 9.04 3.13
C ALA A 157 -18.58 10.17 2.12
N GLY A 158 -19.42 11.15 2.52
CA GLY A 158 -19.71 12.33 1.70
C GLY A 158 -18.46 13.13 1.38
N GLU A 159 -17.64 13.45 2.38
CA GLU A 159 -16.38 14.18 2.21
C GLU A 159 -15.43 13.46 1.22
N ILE A 160 -15.28 12.15 1.33
CA ILE A 160 -14.43 11.36 0.41
C ILE A 160 -15.02 11.27 -0.99
N ILE A 161 -16.35 11.14 -1.11
CA ILE A 161 -17.05 11.13 -2.39
C ILE A 161 -16.83 12.46 -3.13
N ASP A 162 -16.95 13.59 -2.44
CA ASP A 162 -16.72 14.92 -3.01
C ASP A 162 -15.24 15.12 -3.37
N TYR A 163 -14.32 14.71 -2.49
CA TYR A 163 -12.87 14.75 -2.73
C TYR A 163 -12.45 13.99 -3.99
N LEU A 164 -13.07 12.85 -4.27
CA LEU A 164 -12.79 12.03 -5.44
C LEU A 164 -13.61 12.42 -6.68
N GLY A 165 -14.39 13.50 -6.62
CA GLY A 165 -15.22 13.97 -7.73
C GLY A 165 -16.37 13.03 -8.08
N LEU A 166 -16.92 12.32 -7.10
CA LEU A 166 -18.01 11.34 -7.27
C LEU A 166 -19.40 11.90 -6.88
N GLY A 167 -19.50 13.17 -6.47
CA GLY A 167 -20.72 13.78 -5.93
C GLY A 167 -21.94 13.61 -6.83
N GLU A 168 -21.80 13.89 -8.14
CA GLU A 168 -22.90 13.77 -9.11
C GLU A 168 -23.44 12.34 -9.30
N VAL A 169 -22.60 11.35 -9.01
CA VAL A 169 -22.95 9.92 -9.17
C VAL A 169 -23.18 9.21 -7.84
N ALA A 170 -23.10 9.93 -6.70
CA ALA A 170 -23.16 9.35 -5.36
C ALA A 170 -24.35 8.41 -5.12
N ARG A 171 -25.52 8.77 -5.67
CA ARG A 171 -26.77 8.00 -5.52
C ARG A 171 -27.06 7.05 -6.69
N ARG A 172 -26.16 6.96 -7.69
CA ARG A 172 -26.32 6.07 -8.84
C ARG A 172 -25.76 4.70 -8.51
N PRO A 173 -26.35 3.60 -9.03
CA PRO A 173 -25.76 2.28 -8.99
C PRO A 173 -24.37 2.30 -9.64
N VAL A 174 -23.42 1.54 -9.10
CA VAL A 174 -22.07 1.47 -9.66
C VAL A 174 -22.02 0.76 -11.01
N THR A 175 -23.01 -0.09 -11.29
CA THR A 175 -23.21 -0.70 -12.61
C THR A 175 -23.57 0.38 -13.65
N GLY A 176 -22.84 0.38 -14.77
CA GLY A 176 -23.06 1.36 -15.83
C GLY A 176 -22.26 2.67 -15.68
N LEU A 177 -21.48 2.85 -14.61
CA LEU A 177 -20.50 3.92 -14.53
C LEU A 177 -19.27 3.58 -15.38
N PRO A 178 -18.59 4.60 -15.96
CA PRO A 178 -17.31 4.41 -16.61
C PRO A 178 -16.31 3.68 -15.70
N PHE A 179 -15.42 2.89 -16.29
CA PHE A 179 -14.48 2.06 -15.53
C PHE A 179 -13.58 2.88 -14.59
N GLY A 180 -13.04 4.03 -15.08
CA GLY A 180 -12.25 4.94 -14.24
C GLY A 180 -13.05 5.48 -13.05
N THR A 181 -14.36 5.75 -13.23
CA THR A 181 -15.24 6.16 -12.13
C THR A 181 -15.41 5.03 -11.11
N GLN A 182 -15.59 3.78 -11.56
CA GLN A 182 -15.68 2.63 -10.66
C GLN A 182 -14.38 2.42 -9.87
N LYS A 183 -13.21 2.66 -10.47
CA LYS A 183 -11.90 2.65 -9.77
C LYS A 183 -11.83 3.72 -8.68
N ARG A 184 -12.37 4.93 -8.93
CA ARG A 184 -12.46 5.97 -7.89
C ARG A 184 -13.40 5.57 -6.75
N VAL A 185 -14.50 4.86 -7.02
CA VAL A 185 -15.40 4.32 -5.98
C VAL A 185 -14.69 3.28 -5.11
N GLU A 186 -13.89 2.40 -5.72
CA GLU A 186 -13.07 1.45 -4.98
C GLU A 186 -12.06 2.14 -4.06
N LEU A 187 -11.42 3.18 -4.56
CA LEU A 187 -10.50 4.01 -3.78
C LEU A 187 -11.23 4.74 -2.65
N ALA A 188 -12.43 5.31 -2.90
CA ALA A 188 -13.28 5.92 -1.89
C ALA A 188 -13.61 4.96 -0.74
N ARG A 189 -13.94 3.71 -1.09
CA ARG A 189 -14.23 2.64 -0.14
C ARG A 189 -13.02 2.31 0.76
N ALA A 190 -11.81 2.37 0.22
CA ALA A 190 -10.61 2.17 1.03
C ALA A 190 -10.27 3.39 1.90
N LEU A 191 -10.52 4.61 1.40
CA LEU A 191 -10.20 5.85 2.10
C LEU A 191 -11.16 6.22 3.23
N VAL A 192 -12.44 5.82 3.16
CA VAL A 192 -13.43 6.12 4.21
C VAL A 192 -13.04 5.56 5.57
N MET A 193 -12.20 4.54 5.59
CA MET A 193 -11.60 3.96 6.79
C MET A 193 -10.53 4.86 7.43
N ARG A 194 -10.09 5.93 6.73
CA ARG A 194 -8.95 6.79 7.11
C ARG A 194 -7.71 5.94 7.41
N PRO A 195 -7.23 5.16 6.45
CA PRO A 195 -6.08 4.28 6.68
C PRO A 195 -4.81 5.09 6.89
N LYS A 196 -3.87 4.56 7.68
CA LYS A 196 -2.50 5.07 7.79
C LYS A 196 -1.63 4.54 6.65
N LEU A 197 -1.93 3.31 6.20
CA LEU A 197 -1.28 2.64 5.07
C LEU A 197 -2.34 2.21 4.05
N LEU A 198 -2.18 2.64 2.82
CA LEU A 198 -3.02 2.26 1.69
C LEU A 198 -2.24 1.32 0.76
N LEU A 199 -2.73 0.10 0.61
CA LEU A 199 -2.20 -0.90 -0.31
C LEU A 199 -2.98 -0.81 -1.64
N LEU A 200 -2.30 -0.42 -2.73
CA LEU A 200 -2.86 -0.30 -4.07
C LEU A 200 -2.35 -1.44 -4.95
N ASP A 201 -3.26 -2.33 -5.37
CA ASP A 201 -2.95 -3.53 -6.15
C ASP A 201 -3.37 -3.31 -7.62
N GLU A 202 -2.41 -2.98 -8.49
CA GLU A 202 -2.56 -2.69 -9.92
C GLU A 202 -3.74 -1.72 -10.22
N PRO A 203 -3.76 -0.53 -9.58
CA PRO A 203 -4.89 0.39 -9.71
C PRO A 203 -5.04 0.96 -11.14
N ALA A 204 -3.98 0.98 -11.95
CA ALA A 204 -4.02 1.48 -13.33
C ALA A 204 -4.56 0.46 -14.34
N GLY A 205 -4.76 -0.79 -13.93
CA GLY A 205 -5.25 -1.84 -14.84
C GLY A 205 -6.57 -1.46 -15.50
N GLY A 206 -6.60 -1.44 -16.85
CA GLY A 206 -7.77 -1.11 -17.66
C GLY A 206 -8.03 0.38 -17.88
N LEU A 207 -7.18 1.28 -17.38
CA LEU A 207 -7.24 2.72 -17.60
C LEU A 207 -6.49 3.11 -18.88
N ASN A 208 -6.93 4.18 -19.55
CA ASN A 208 -6.19 4.80 -20.63
C ASN A 208 -5.05 5.70 -20.11
N HIS A 209 -4.20 6.23 -20.99
CA HIS A 209 -3.04 7.02 -20.60
C HIS A 209 -3.37 8.30 -19.81
N GLU A 210 -4.46 8.98 -20.14
CA GLU A 210 -4.91 10.18 -19.45
C GLU A 210 -5.43 9.83 -18.05
N GLU A 211 -6.25 8.79 -17.95
CA GLU A 211 -6.76 8.28 -16.67
C GLU A 211 -5.63 7.80 -15.75
N VAL A 212 -4.57 7.19 -16.30
CA VAL A 212 -3.37 6.78 -15.53
C VAL A 212 -2.63 8.01 -14.98
N ALA A 213 -2.49 9.07 -15.78
CA ALA A 213 -1.87 10.31 -15.32
C ALA A 213 -2.70 10.98 -14.21
N ASP A 214 -4.03 10.98 -14.35
CA ASP A 214 -4.96 11.48 -13.33
C ASP A 214 -4.86 10.68 -12.04
N LEU A 215 -4.84 9.35 -12.14
CA LEU A 215 -4.64 8.46 -11.00
C LEU A 215 -3.33 8.75 -10.29
N GLY A 216 -2.24 8.98 -11.02
CA GLY A 216 -0.95 9.33 -10.43
C GLY A 216 -1.00 10.66 -9.65
N ARG A 217 -1.71 11.68 -10.17
CA ARG A 217 -1.95 12.94 -9.45
C ARG A 217 -2.75 12.69 -8.18
N LEU A 218 -3.82 11.91 -8.29
CA LEU A 218 -4.70 11.59 -7.17
C LEU A 218 -3.98 10.82 -6.06
N ILE A 219 -3.13 9.83 -6.39
CA ILE A 219 -2.35 9.08 -5.39
C ILE A 219 -1.43 10.04 -4.60
N ARG A 220 -0.76 10.99 -5.28
CA ARG A 220 0.07 11.98 -4.58
C ARG A 220 -0.76 12.90 -3.71
N GLN A 221 -1.89 13.40 -4.21
CA GLN A 221 -2.81 14.24 -3.43
C GLN A 221 -3.29 13.52 -2.16
N ILE A 222 -3.70 12.26 -2.27
CA ILE A 222 -4.12 11.45 -1.12
C ILE A 222 -3.00 11.37 -0.06
N ARG A 223 -1.75 11.12 -0.48
CA ARG A 223 -0.60 11.13 0.42
C ARG A 223 -0.44 12.50 1.08
N ASP A 224 -0.44 13.57 0.29
CA ASP A 224 -0.12 14.94 0.75
C ASP A 224 -1.23 15.53 1.64
N ASP A 225 -2.51 15.37 1.23
CA ASP A 225 -3.65 15.98 1.93
C ASP A 225 -4.05 15.22 3.20
N HIS A 226 -3.87 13.89 3.20
CA HIS A 226 -4.29 13.03 4.31
C HIS A 226 -3.13 12.41 5.10
N GLY A 227 -1.87 12.64 4.70
CA GLY A 227 -0.70 12.02 5.33
C GLY A 227 -0.66 10.49 5.21
N ILE A 228 -1.37 9.92 4.23
CA ILE A 228 -1.48 8.47 4.04
C ILE A 228 -0.20 7.93 3.41
N THR A 229 0.35 6.88 4.01
CA THR A 229 1.46 6.12 3.42
C THR A 229 0.90 5.17 2.36
N VAL A 230 1.59 5.03 1.23
CA VAL A 230 1.10 4.21 0.12
C VAL A 230 2.11 3.15 -0.27
N LEU A 231 1.66 1.90 -0.38
CA LEU A 231 2.40 0.83 -1.05
C LEU A 231 1.66 0.46 -2.34
N LEU A 232 2.32 0.71 -3.47
CA LEU A 232 1.76 0.56 -4.81
C LEU A 232 2.39 -0.62 -5.52
N VAL A 233 1.62 -1.64 -5.88
CA VAL A 233 2.03 -2.67 -6.85
C VAL A 233 1.52 -2.26 -8.22
N GLU A 234 2.42 -2.18 -9.18
CA GLU A 234 2.07 -1.82 -10.55
C GLU A 234 3.06 -2.42 -11.56
N HIS A 235 2.58 -2.65 -12.76
CA HIS A 235 3.39 -3.01 -13.92
C HIS A 235 3.52 -1.83 -14.92
N HIS A 236 2.73 -0.78 -14.72
CA HIS A 236 2.82 0.46 -15.52
C HIS A 236 3.95 1.33 -14.99
N MET A 237 5.17 1.13 -15.54
CA MET A 237 6.41 1.77 -15.07
C MET A 237 6.31 3.30 -15.00
N GLY A 238 5.68 3.93 -16.00
CA GLY A 238 5.50 5.38 -16.02
C GLY A 238 4.76 5.90 -14.79
N LEU A 239 3.73 5.19 -14.32
CA LEU A 239 3.01 5.54 -13.10
C LEU A 239 3.91 5.39 -11.88
N VAL A 240 4.51 4.21 -11.68
CA VAL A 240 5.38 3.95 -10.52
C VAL A 240 6.48 4.98 -10.40
N MET A 241 7.22 5.22 -11.49
CA MET A 241 8.34 6.15 -11.49
C MET A 241 7.92 7.60 -11.24
N SER A 242 6.68 7.96 -11.60
CA SER A 242 6.18 9.33 -11.42
C SER A 242 5.67 9.62 -10.00
N VAL A 243 5.23 8.60 -9.24
CA VAL A 243 4.57 8.82 -7.95
C VAL A 243 5.39 8.35 -6.75
N SER A 244 6.31 7.38 -6.91
CA SER A 244 7.01 6.75 -5.81
C SER A 244 8.18 7.58 -5.31
N ASP A 245 8.36 7.62 -3.99
CA ASP A 245 9.57 8.14 -3.33
C ASP A 245 10.70 7.10 -3.39
N THR A 246 10.35 5.83 -3.20
CA THR A 246 11.25 4.68 -3.25
C THR A 246 10.60 3.55 -4.06
N VAL A 247 11.40 2.79 -4.77
CA VAL A 247 10.96 1.62 -5.53
C VAL A 247 11.74 0.40 -5.06
N VAL A 248 11.01 -0.69 -4.82
CA VAL A 248 11.55 -2.03 -4.55
C VAL A 248 11.26 -2.91 -5.75
N ALA A 249 12.29 -3.52 -6.31
CA ALA A 249 12.17 -4.47 -7.41
C ALA A 249 12.31 -5.92 -6.90
N LEU A 250 11.36 -6.76 -7.26
CA LEU A 250 11.38 -8.20 -6.98
C LEU A 250 11.61 -9.00 -8.25
N ASP A 251 12.34 -10.10 -8.12
CA ASP A 251 12.44 -11.14 -9.14
C ASP A 251 12.54 -12.51 -8.46
N PHE A 252 11.77 -13.50 -8.93
CA PHE A 252 11.69 -14.86 -8.36
C PHE A 252 11.60 -14.89 -6.82
N GLY A 253 10.79 -14.01 -6.23
CA GLY A 253 10.55 -13.94 -4.78
C GLY A 253 11.64 -13.25 -3.99
N ARG A 254 12.66 -12.67 -4.62
CA ARG A 254 13.78 -11.95 -3.96
C ARG A 254 13.78 -10.47 -4.32
N LYS A 255 14.22 -9.64 -3.39
CA LYS A 255 14.51 -8.24 -3.67
C LYS A 255 15.82 -8.16 -4.45
N ILE A 256 15.78 -7.59 -5.67
CA ILE A 256 16.96 -7.43 -6.53
C ILE A 256 17.49 -6.00 -6.52
N CYS A 257 16.62 -5.00 -6.23
CA CYS A 257 17.03 -3.60 -6.13
C CYS A 257 16.08 -2.84 -5.22
N GLU A 258 16.59 -1.78 -4.58
CA GLU A 258 15.80 -0.81 -3.81
C GLU A 258 16.46 0.57 -3.92
N GLY A 259 15.68 1.62 -4.15
CA GLY A 259 16.20 2.98 -4.24
C GLY A 259 15.22 3.97 -4.86
N PRO A 260 15.67 5.20 -5.12
CA PRO A 260 14.86 6.18 -5.83
C PRO A 260 14.52 5.70 -7.25
N PRO A 261 13.35 6.11 -7.81
CA PRO A 261 12.88 5.65 -9.12
C PRO A 261 13.93 5.71 -10.22
N SER A 262 14.71 6.79 -10.30
CA SER A 262 15.75 6.99 -11.32
C SER A 262 16.90 5.98 -11.23
N ALA A 263 17.28 5.57 -10.03
CA ALA A 263 18.33 4.57 -9.83
C ALA A 263 17.83 3.16 -10.19
N VAL A 264 16.62 2.81 -9.74
CA VAL A 264 16.02 1.49 -10.01
C VAL A 264 15.74 1.28 -11.50
N GLN A 265 15.33 2.34 -12.21
CA GLN A 265 15.10 2.28 -13.66
C GLN A 265 16.38 1.96 -14.46
N GLN A 266 17.55 2.35 -13.96
CA GLN A 266 18.85 2.15 -14.61
C GLN A 266 19.60 0.92 -14.08
N ASP A 267 19.07 0.23 -13.08
CA ASP A 267 19.72 -0.91 -12.45
C ASP A 267 19.80 -2.10 -13.43
N PRO A 268 21.00 -2.65 -13.69
CA PRO A 268 21.18 -3.76 -14.63
C PRO A 268 20.40 -5.03 -14.27
N ALA A 269 20.24 -5.34 -12.97
CA ALA A 269 19.48 -6.50 -12.53
C ALA A 269 17.98 -6.32 -12.80
N VAL A 270 17.45 -5.11 -12.61
CA VAL A 270 16.07 -4.76 -12.93
C VAL A 270 15.82 -4.86 -14.44
N ILE A 271 16.71 -4.26 -15.26
CA ILE A 271 16.62 -4.33 -16.72
C ILE A 271 16.66 -5.79 -17.18
N ALA A 272 17.58 -6.61 -16.66
CA ALA A 272 17.70 -8.02 -17.01
C ALA A 272 16.45 -8.82 -16.65
N ALA A 273 15.84 -8.58 -15.48
CA ALA A 273 14.62 -9.24 -15.03
C ALA A 273 13.44 -9.00 -16.00
N TYR A 274 13.32 -7.79 -16.54
CA TYR A 274 12.26 -7.47 -17.50
C TYR A 274 12.58 -7.92 -18.93
N LEU A 275 13.83 -7.83 -19.39
CA LEU A 275 14.24 -8.26 -20.74
C LEU A 275 14.40 -9.77 -20.83
N GLY A 276 14.83 -10.46 -19.77
CA GLY A 276 15.00 -11.89 -19.72
C GLY A 276 13.69 -12.67 -19.83
N THR A 277 12.57 -12.09 -19.47
CA THR A 277 11.22 -12.68 -19.65
C THR A 277 10.70 -12.60 -21.08
N ALA A 278 11.32 -11.81 -21.95
CA ALA A 278 10.93 -11.70 -23.38
C ALA A 278 11.48 -12.82 -24.27
N LYS A 279 12.25 -13.79 -23.71
CA LYS A 279 12.91 -14.87 -24.47
C LYS A 279 12.48 -16.28 -24.06
N LYS A 280 11.20 -16.47 -23.71
CA LYS A 280 10.68 -17.86 -23.59
C LYS A 280 9.32 -17.98 -24.26
#